data_91c0de8dde0a30dd089eec6d6ca9a1a4
#
_entry.id   91c0de8dde0a30dd089eec6d6ca9a1a4
#
_cell.length_a   1.000
_cell.length_b   1.000
_cell.length_c   1.000
_cell.angle_alpha   90.00
_cell.angle_beta   90.00
_cell.angle_gamma   90.00
#
_symmetry.space_group_name_H-M   'P 1'
#
loop_
_entity.id
_entity.type
_entity.pdbx_description
1 polymer ?
#
loop_
_entity_poly.entity_id
_entity_poly.type
_entity_poly.pdbx_seq_one_letter_code
_entity_poly.pdbx_strand_id
1 'polypeptide(L)'
;MLKQPSAPHKPIIIGSIFILTLVFLMTFFGGNLFQFFGLIKISSTSMYLSRLLFWLSLCLIALYAVKIEHQKLLLWEEKEYPITFQIVALVLLFLTVFAGVILIQIGFTLAGSNNKSATLAKIVLLLKKDFILLLFTAITAGVVEELIFRGYLQPRLQIIFKNPHVSIFITCALFGMMHYKYGTLINVIGPFFIGLVLAYFYWRYKNIKIAMLFHFLWDFILLIISTNSTHQ
;
A
#
# COMPACT_ATOMS: atom_id res chain seq x y z
N MET A 1 -25.12 2.07 -16.89
CA MET A 1 -25.16 1.08 -15.80
C MET A 1 -24.57 -0.22 -16.30
N LEU A 2 -23.32 -0.53 -15.96
CA LEU A 2 -22.69 -1.80 -16.33
C LEU A 2 -23.34 -2.90 -15.47
N LYS A 3 -23.89 -3.92 -16.12
CA LYS A 3 -24.30 -5.16 -15.44
C LYS A 3 -23.06 -5.73 -14.76
N GLN A 4 -22.98 -5.60 -13.43
CA GLN A 4 -21.99 -6.35 -12.67
C GLN A 4 -22.32 -7.84 -12.83
N PRO A 5 -21.33 -8.68 -13.21
CA PRO A 5 -21.56 -10.11 -13.21
C PRO A 5 -21.98 -10.50 -11.80
N SER A 6 -22.99 -11.34 -11.68
CA SER A 6 -23.45 -11.95 -10.43
C SER A 6 -22.39 -12.96 -9.97
N ALA A 7 -21.21 -12.46 -9.59
CA ALA A 7 -20.19 -13.31 -9.00
C ALA A 7 -20.74 -13.91 -7.69
N PRO A 8 -20.53 -15.18 -7.43
CA PRO A 8 -21.00 -15.80 -6.22
C PRO A 8 -20.38 -15.07 -5.02
N HIS A 9 -21.21 -14.46 -4.18
CA HIS A 9 -20.76 -13.64 -3.04
C HIS A 9 -19.82 -14.41 -2.08
N LYS A 10 -19.99 -15.71 -1.92
CA LYS A 10 -19.17 -16.52 -1.00
C LYS A 10 -17.66 -16.52 -1.30
N PRO A 11 -17.18 -16.83 -2.52
CA PRO A 11 -15.75 -16.79 -2.82
C PRO A 11 -15.15 -15.40 -2.62
N ILE A 12 -15.86 -14.35 -2.99
CA ILE A 12 -15.41 -12.95 -2.81
C ILE A 12 -15.24 -12.61 -1.33
N ILE A 13 -16.19 -13.00 -0.48
CA ILE A 13 -16.10 -12.79 0.97
C ILE A 13 -14.91 -13.58 1.55
N ILE A 14 -14.78 -14.86 1.19
CA ILE A 14 -13.68 -15.72 1.67
C ILE A 14 -12.32 -15.14 1.23
N GLY A 15 -12.18 -14.74 -0.03
CA GLY A 15 -10.96 -14.12 -0.54
C GLY A 15 -10.62 -12.81 0.15
N SER A 16 -11.63 -11.97 0.41
CA SER A 16 -11.42 -10.73 1.14
C SER A 16 -10.96 -11.01 2.57
N ILE A 17 -11.58 -11.95 3.29
CA ILE A 17 -11.17 -12.38 4.63
C ILE A 17 -9.75 -12.97 4.60
N PHE A 18 -9.44 -13.83 3.62
CA PHE A 18 -8.11 -14.42 3.46
C PHE A 18 -7.03 -13.35 3.34
N ILE A 19 -7.24 -12.33 2.50
CA ILE A 19 -6.29 -11.22 2.34
C ILE A 19 -6.15 -10.41 3.62
N LEU A 20 -7.27 -10.07 4.26
CA LEU A 20 -7.25 -9.36 5.53
C LEU A 20 -6.44 -10.10 6.57
N THR A 21 -6.64 -11.42 6.67
CA THR A 21 -5.91 -12.29 7.58
C THR A 21 -4.42 -12.32 7.21
N LEU A 22 -4.09 -12.46 5.93
CA LEU A 22 -2.71 -12.51 5.46
C LEU A 22 -1.97 -11.20 5.75
N VAL A 23 -2.57 -10.06 5.41
CA VAL A 23 -2.03 -8.73 5.71
C VAL A 23 -1.83 -8.54 7.21
N PHE A 24 -2.82 -8.93 8.02
CA PHE A 24 -2.74 -8.86 9.47
C PHE A 24 -1.57 -9.72 9.99
N LEU A 25 -1.48 -10.98 9.59
CA LEU A 25 -0.41 -11.88 10.02
C LEU A 25 0.97 -11.35 9.62
N MET A 26 1.14 -10.89 8.40
CA MET A 26 2.41 -10.30 7.94
C MET A 26 2.76 -9.04 8.72
N THR A 27 1.80 -8.17 8.97
CA THR A 27 2.02 -6.92 9.69
C THR A 27 2.38 -7.18 11.15
N PHE A 28 1.61 -8.01 11.86
CA PHE A 28 1.77 -8.15 13.30
C PHE A 28 2.74 -9.25 13.72
N PHE A 29 2.91 -10.30 12.93
CA PHE A 29 3.71 -11.47 13.29
C PHE A 29 4.92 -11.70 12.38
N GLY A 30 5.03 -11.08 11.22
CA GLY A 30 6.12 -11.32 10.26
C GLY A 30 7.52 -11.16 10.90
N GLY A 31 7.74 -10.12 11.71
CA GLY A 31 9.02 -9.95 12.41
C GLY A 31 9.30 -11.03 13.47
N ASN A 32 8.27 -11.54 14.13
CA ASN A 32 8.42 -12.63 15.12
C ASN A 32 8.71 -13.96 14.41
N LEU A 33 8.08 -14.17 13.24
CA LEU A 33 8.37 -15.32 12.39
C LEU A 33 9.84 -15.34 11.94
N PHE A 34 10.39 -14.21 11.51
CA PHE A 34 11.82 -14.11 11.18
C PHE A 34 12.72 -14.43 12.37
N GLN A 35 12.39 -13.94 13.57
CA GLN A 35 13.13 -14.27 14.79
C GLN A 35 13.06 -15.76 15.15
N PHE A 36 11.91 -16.39 14.96
CA PHE A 36 11.75 -17.83 15.17
C PHE A 36 12.68 -18.65 14.26
N PHE A 37 12.94 -18.19 13.04
CA PHE A 37 13.92 -18.79 12.13
C PHE A 37 15.36 -18.28 12.33
N GLY A 38 15.66 -17.62 13.45
CA GLY A 38 17.01 -17.15 13.79
C GLY A 38 17.45 -15.89 13.03
N LEU A 39 16.55 -15.21 12.33
CA LEU A 39 16.86 -13.99 11.60
C LEU A 39 16.69 -12.74 12.48
N ILE A 40 17.57 -11.76 12.29
CA ILE A 40 17.43 -10.45 12.95
C ILE A 40 16.18 -9.75 12.41
N LYS A 41 15.30 -9.28 13.30
CA LYS A 41 13.99 -8.69 12.98
C LYS A 41 14.06 -7.53 11.98
N ILE A 42 15.09 -6.68 12.08
CA ILE A 42 15.35 -5.57 11.16
C ILE A 42 16.76 -5.71 10.64
N SER A 43 16.92 -6.35 9.50
CA SER A 43 18.17 -6.55 8.75
C SER A 43 17.87 -6.50 7.25
N SER A 44 18.89 -6.34 6.41
CA SER A 44 18.71 -6.39 4.95
C SER A 44 18.07 -7.71 4.53
N THR A 45 18.51 -8.84 5.08
CA THR A 45 17.94 -10.16 4.77
C THR A 45 16.46 -10.25 5.12
N SER A 46 16.06 -9.83 6.32
CA SER A 46 14.65 -9.85 6.73
C SER A 46 13.80 -8.89 5.89
N MET A 47 14.36 -7.78 5.45
CA MET A 47 13.68 -6.85 4.55
C MET A 47 13.50 -7.43 3.14
N TYR A 48 14.52 -8.06 2.53
CA TYR A 48 14.36 -8.78 1.27
C TYR A 48 13.30 -9.85 1.36
N LEU A 49 13.35 -10.70 2.39
CA LEU A 49 12.36 -11.76 2.60
C LEU A 49 10.96 -11.20 2.77
N SER A 50 10.80 -10.10 3.51
CA SER A 50 9.47 -9.47 3.65
C SER A 50 8.92 -8.99 2.30
N ARG A 51 9.75 -8.38 1.44
CA ARG A 51 9.33 -7.98 0.09
C ARG A 51 8.95 -9.19 -0.77
N LEU A 52 9.76 -10.25 -0.75
CA LEU A 52 9.44 -11.50 -1.45
C LEU A 52 8.13 -12.13 -0.97
N LEU A 53 7.84 -12.08 0.34
CA LEU A 53 6.56 -12.54 0.88
C LEU A 53 5.38 -11.70 0.38
N PHE A 54 5.53 -10.38 0.19
CA PHE A 54 4.52 -9.54 -0.44
C PHE A 54 4.25 -9.97 -1.90
N TRP A 55 5.30 -10.21 -2.68
CA TRP A 55 5.17 -10.72 -4.06
C TRP A 55 4.52 -12.10 -4.10
N LEU A 56 4.90 -13.01 -3.21
CA LEU A 56 4.26 -14.33 -3.08
C LEU A 56 2.78 -14.19 -2.72
N SER A 57 2.45 -13.28 -1.80
CA SER A 57 1.07 -13.00 -1.42
C SER A 57 0.24 -12.52 -2.62
N LEU A 58 0.79 -11.62 -3.43
CA LEU A 58 0.12 -11.18 -4.67
C LEU A 58 -0.10 -12.34 -5.64
N CYS A 59 0.88 -13.23 -5.82
CA CYS A 59 0.72 -14.42 -6.66
C CYS A 59 -0.39 -15.34 -6.15
N LEU A 60 -0.44 -15.59 -4.83
CA LEU A 60 -1.49 -16.42 -4.22
C LEU A 60 -2.88 -15.80 -4.38
N ILE A 61 -2.99 -14.48 -4.21
CA ILE A 61 -4.21 -13.72 -4.43
C ILE A 61 -4.66 -13.79 -5.89
N ALA A 62 -3.73 -13.63 -6.82
CA ALA A 62 -4.03 -13.73 -8.25
C ALA A 62 -4.50 -15.14 -8.64
N LEU A 63 -3.85 -16.17 -8.11
CA LEU A 63 -4.27 -17.57 -8.30
C LEU A 63 -5.65 -17.83 -7.70
N TYR A 64 -5.92 -17.31 -6.50
CA TYR A 64 -7.23 -17.42 -5.86
C TYR A 64 -8.32 -16.74 -6.70
N ALA A 65 -8.08 -15.53 -7.17
CA ALA A 65 -9.01 -14.81 -8.02
C ALA A 65 -9.37 -15.61 -9.29
N VAL A 66 -8.36 -16.17 -9.97
CA VAL A 66 -8.57 -16.88 -11.22
C VAL A 66 -9.17 -18.27 -10.99
N LYS A 67 -8.67 -19.04 -10.00
CA LYS A 67 -9.02 -20.47 -9.83
C LYS A 67 -10.27 -20.70 -8.96
N ILE A 68 -10.51 -19.83 -7.99
CA ILE A 68 -11.59 -20.00 -7.00
C ILE A 68 -12.75 -19.02 -7.24
N GLU A 69 -12.43 -17.74 -7.47
CA GLU A 69 -13.47 -16.76 -7.79
C GLU A 69 -13.90 -16.80 -9.27
N HIS A 70 -13.09 -17.39 -10.15
CA HIS A 70 -13.25 -17.36 -11.61
C HIS A 70 -13.34 -15.92 -12.14
N GLN A 71 -12.55 -15.02 -11.54
CA GLN A 71 -12.51 -13.59 -11.85
C GLN A 71 -11.08 -13.15 -12.18
N LYS A 72 -10.95 -11.99 -12.84
CA LYS A 72 -9.65 -11.34 -12.98
C LYS A 72 -9.19 -10.77 -11.64
N LEU A 73 -7.88 -10.59 -11.47
CA LEU A 73 -7.32 -9.87 -10.32
C LEU A 73 -7.93 -8.46 -10.23
N LEU A 74 -7.90 -7.72 -11.33
CA LEU A 74 -8.54 -6.42 -11.48
C LEU A 74 -9.98 -6.63 -11.95
N LEU A 75 -10.96 -6.40 -11.07
CA LEU A 75 -12.37 -6.52 -11.42
C LEU A 75 -12.88 -5.33 -12.24
N TRP A 76 -12.30 -4.16 -12.03
CA TRP A 76 -12.66 -3.00 -12.83
C TRP A 76 -11.91 -3.03 -14.13
N GLU A 77 -12.60 -2.67 -15.20
CA GLU A 77 -11.99 -2.51 -16.52
C GLU A 77 -11.08 -1.27 -16.49
N GLU A 78 -9.81 -1.49 -16.82
CA GLU A 78 -8.81 -0.43 -16.87
C GLU A 78 -9.09 0.52 -18.03
N LYS A 79 -9.05 1.82 -17.76
CA LYS A 79 -9.20 2.86 -18.76
C LYS A 79 -7.86 3.38 -19.22
N GLU A 80 -7.71 3.55 -20.50
CA GLU A 80 -6.55 4.21 -21.08
C GLU A 80 -6.78 5.72 -21.17
N TYR A 81 -5.72 6.46 -20.90
CA TYR A 81 -5.71 7.92 -20.95
C TYR A 81 -4.49 8.41 -21.74
N PRO A 82 -4.64 9.52 -22.48
CA PRO A 82 -3.51 10.13 -23.19
C PRO A 82 -2.41 10.53 -22.21
N ILE A 83 -1.19 10.60 -22.71
CA ILE A 83 0.00 10.91 -21.87
C ILE A 83 -0.14 12.25 -21.14
N THR A 84 -0.77 13.24 -21.76
CA THR A 84 -1.05 14.55 -21.14
C THR A 84 -1.89 14.41 -19.88
N PHE A 85 -2.96 13.60 -19.91
CA PHE A 85 -3.76 13.31 -18.73
C PHE A 85 -2.93 12.60 -17.65
N GLN A 86 -2.10 11.62 -18.05
CA GLN A 86 -1.26 10.87 -17.09
C GLN A 86 -0.29 11.80 -16.35
N ILE A 87 0.36 12.71 -17.07
CA ILE A 87 1.27 13.70 -16.48
C ILE A 87 0.51 14.64 -15.53
N VAL A 88 -0.61 15.22 -15.98
CA VAL A 88 -1.42 16.12 -15.16
C VAL A 88 -1.95 15.40 -13.91
N ALA A 89 -2.43 14.16 -14.05
CA ALA A 89 -2.89 13.36 -12.93
C ALA A 89 -1.77 13.09 -11.91
N LEU A 90 -0.57 12.73 -12.36
CA LEU A 90 0.59 12.56 -11.47
C LEU A 90 0.94 13.85 -10.74
N VAL A 91 1.02 14.98 -11.44
CA VAL A 91 1.31 16.27 -10.82
C VAL A 91 0.25 16.62 -9.75
N LEU A 92 -1.04 16.47 -10.07
CA LEU A 92 -2.12 16.74 -9.12
C LEU A 92 -2.10 15.80 -7.92
N LEU A 93 -1.79 14.51 -8.13
CA LEU A 93 -1.61 13.55 -7.03
C LEU A 93 -0.46 13.97 -6.12
N PHE A 94 0.71 14.35 -6.69
CA PHE A 94 1.84 14.84 -5.91
C PHE A 94 1.50 16.09 -5.10
N LEU A 95 0.87 17.09 -5.70
CA LEU A 95 0.46 18.31 -5.01
C LEU A 95 -0.54 18.02 -3.88
N THR A 96 -1.54 17.16 -4.15
CA THR A 96 -2.58 16.80 -3.16
C THR A 96 -1.98 16.06 -1.98
N VAL A 97 -1.16 15.04 -2.25
CA VAL A 97 -0.54 14.23 -1.20
C VAL A 97 0.48 15.05 -0.41
N PHE A 98 1.31 15.82 -1.09
CA PHE A 98 2.31 16.69 -0.44
C PHE A 98 1.64 17.70 0.49
N ALA A 99 0.62 18.41 0.01
CA ALA A 99 -0.14 19.37 0.83
C ALA A 99 -0.80 18.69 2.04
N GLY A 100 -1.44 17.54 1.84
CA GLY A 100 -2.11 16.81 2.92
C GLY A 100 -1.12 16.27 3.96
N VAL A 101 0.02 15.72 3.55
CA VAL A 101 1.05 15.23 4.46
C VAL A 101 1.65 16.37 5.28
N ILE A 102 1.87 17.55 4.67
CA ILE A 102 2.32 18.76 5.40
C ILE A 102 1.27 19.16 6.45
N LEU A 103 -0.01 19.21 6.09
CA LEU A 103 -1.08 19.57 7.03
C LEU A 103 -1.17 18.57 8.19
N ILE A 104 -1.05 17.29 7.92
CA ILE A 104 -0.99 16.23 8.93
C ILE A 104 0.22 16.47 9.86
N GLN A 105 1.40 16.72 9.29
CA GLN A 105 2.63 16.97 10.06
C GLN A 105 2.49 18.19 10.96
N ILE A 106 1.93 19.31 10.45
CA ILE A 106 1.66 20.53 11.23
C ILE A 106 0.70 20.19 12.38
N GLY A 107 -0.40 19.49 12.11
CA GLY A 107 -1.37 19.10 13.14
C GLY A 107 -0.73 18.29 14.27
N PHE A 108 0.09 17.30 13.95
CA PHE A 108 0.81 16.51 14.95
C PHE A 108 1.86 17.31 15.72
N THR A 109 2.54 18.25 15.06
CA THR A 109 3.52 19.14 15.72
C THR A 109 2.83 20.08 16.70
N LEU A 110 1.71 20.69 16.30
CA LEU A 110 0.91 21.57 17.18
C LEU A 110 0.31 20.80 18.37
N ALA A 111 -0.02 19.54 18.19
CA ALA A 111 -0.49 18.65 19.25
C ALA A 111 0.64 18.15 20.19
N GLY A 112 1.88 18.57 20.00
CA GLY A 112 3.03 18.16 20.81
C GLY A 112 3.41 16.68 20.67
N SER A 113 3.00 16.02 19.60
CA SER A 113 3.23 14.60 19.40
C SER A 113 4.68 14.29 19.03
N ASN A 114 5.26 13.23 19.62
CA ASN A 114 6.56 12.75 19.20
C ASN A 114 6.41 11.94 17.91
N ASN A 115 6.92 12.48 16.81
CA ASN A 115 6.82 11.88 15.47
C ASN A 115 8.07 11.08 15.08
N LYS A 116 9.06 10.92 15.98
CA LYS A 116 10.30 10.20 15.69
C LYS A 116 10.10 8.70 15.85
N SER A 117 10.31 7.95 14.77
CA SER A 117 10.25 6.50 14.73
C SER A 117 11.65 5.89 14.74
N ALA A 118 12.03 5.23 15.83
CA ALA A 118 13.29 4.49 15.91
C ALA A 118 13.33 3.30 14.92
N THR A 119 12.18 2.68 14.66
CA THR A 119 12.05 1.60 13.67
C THR A 119 12.33 2.10 12.27
N LEU A 120 11.69 3.21 11.87
CA LEU A 120 11.88 3.80 10.54
C LEU A 120 13.33 4.28 10.36
N ALA A 121 13.94 4.89 11.39
CA ALA A 121 15.34 5.31 11.34
C ALA A 121 16.29 4.12 11.08
N LYS A 122 16.08 2.95 11.73
CA LYS A 122 16.86 1.74 11.45
C LYS A 122 16.68 1.24 10.02
N ILE A 123 15.46 1.26 9.50
CA ILE A 123 15.16 0.87 8.12
C ILE A 123 15.88 1.80 7.14
N VAL A 124 15.80 3.12 7.33
CA VAL A 124 16.47 4.10 6.49
C VAL A 124 17.99 3.89 6.46
N LEU A 125 18.61 3.59 7.62
CA LEU A 125 20.03 3.27 7.70
C LEU A 125 20.42 2.00 6.92
N LEU A 126 19.56 0.99 6.85
CA LEU A 126 19.78 -0.20 6.03
C LEU A 126 19.65 0.13 4.55
N LEU A 127 18.60 0.87 4.17
CA LEU A 127 18.34 1.27 2.79
C LEU A 127 19.44 2.19 2.23
N LYS A 128 20.05 3.04 3.09
CA LYS A 128 21.20 3.86 2.72
C LYS A 128 22.40 3.03 2.26
N LYS A 129 22.59 1.84 2.84
CA LYS A 129 23.70 0.95 2.52
C LYS A 129 23.41 0.00 1.36
N ASP A 130 22.16 -0.13 0.96
CA ASP A 130 21.72 -1.09 -0.05
C ASP A 130 20.67 -0.46 -0.98
N PHE A 131 21.16 0.15 -2.05
CA PHE A 131 20.33 0.81 -3.05
C PHE A 131 19.38 -0.17 -3.78
N ILE A 132 19.80 -1.43 -3.97
CA ILE A 132 18.98 -2.44 -4.61
C ILE A 132 17.77 -2.75 -3.69
N LEU A 133 18.00 -2.87 -2.40
CA LEU A 133 16.92 -3.07 -1.42
C LEU A 133 15.98 -1.85 -1.36
N LEU A 134 16.53 -0.62 -1.43
CA LEU A 134 15.73 0.60 -1.51
C LEU A 134 14.80 0.57 -2.72
N LEU A 135 15.37 0.33 -3.91
CA LEU A 135 14.61 0.27 -5.16
C LEU A 135 13.55 -0.85 -5.11
N PHE A 136 13.93 -2.04 -4.65
CA PHE A 136 13.02 -3.18 -4.51
C PHE A 136 11.88 -2.88 -3.51
N THR A 137 12.17 -2.13 -2.44
CA THR A 137 11.16 -1.68 -1.46
C THR A 137 10.15 -0.75 -2.13
N ALA A 138 10.62 0.28 -2.85
CA ALA A 138 9.75 1.23 -3.53
C ALA A 138 8.90 0.56 -4.63
N ILE A 139 9.50 -0.35 -5.43
CA ILE A 139 8.76 -1.12 -6.45
C ILE A 139 7.70 -2.00 -5.79
N THR A 140 8.03 -2.68 -4.70
CA THR A 140 7.08 -3.53 -3.98
C THR A 140 5.91 -2.71 -3.45
N ALA A 141 6.16 -1.55 -2.85
CA ALA A 141 5.11 -0.64 -2.38
C ALA A 141 4.22 -0.18 -3.55
N GLY A 142 4.81 0.42 -4.58
CA GLY A 142 4.03 0.95 -5.71
C GLY A 142 3.25 -0.10 -6.50
N VAL A 143 3.80 -1.31 -6.67
CA VAL A 143 3.16 -2.34 -7.50
C VAL A 143 2.31 -3.28 -6.66
N VAL A 144 2.91 -3.95 -5.68
CA VAL A 144 2.25 -5.05 -4.98
C VAL A 144 1.15 -4.53 -4.06
N GLU A 145 1.42 -3.46 -3.32
CA GLU A 145 0.42 -2.91 -2.41
C GLU A 145 -0.77 -2.32 -3.18
N GLU A 146 -0.54 -1.61 -4.30
CA GLU A 146 -1.65 -1.11 -5.11
C GLU A 146 -2.48 -2.25 -5.73
N LEU A 147 -1.83 -3.30 -6.24
CA LEU A 147 -2.56 -4.46 -6.80
C LEU A 147 -3.37 -5.21 -5.73
N ILE A 148 -2.86 -5.34 -4.51
CA ILE A 148 -3.57 -5.98 -3.40
C ILE A 148 -4.73 -5.09 -2.93
N PHE A 149 -4.47 -3.83 -2.58
CA PHE A 149 -5.46 -2.97 -1.94
C PHE A 149 -6.46 -2.38 -2.93
N ARG A 150 -5.98 -1.79 -4.03
CA ARG A 150 -6.84 -1.11 -5.02
C ARG A 150 -7.31 -2.08 -6.10
N GLY A 151 -6.42 -2.92 -6.59
CA GLY A 151 -6.72 -3.87 -7.66
C GLY A 151 -7.65 -4.99 -7.22
N TYR A 152 -7.36 -5.64 -6.10
CA TYR A 152 -8.13 -6.79 -5.64
C TYR A 152 -9.16 -6.41 -4.57
N LEU A 153 -8.74 -5.86 -3.43
CA LEU A 153 -9.58 -5.73 -2.24
C LEU A 153 -10.69 -4.68 -2.41
N GLN A 154 -10.37 -3.48 -2.85
CA GLN A 154 -11.32 -2.37 -2.93
C GLN A 154 -12.54 -2.68 -3.83
N PRO A 155 -12.40 -3.23 -5.06
CA PRO A 155 -13.56 -3.60 -5.88
C PRO A 155 -14.43 -4.69 -5.26
N ARG A 156 -13.82 -5.66 -4.56
CA ARG A 156 -14.54 -6.75 -3.91
C ARG A 156 -15.32 -6.27 -2.70
N LEU A 157 -14.73 -5.41 -1.88
CA LEU A 157 -15.45 -4.75 -0.80
C LEU A 157 -16.60 -3.89 -1.31
N GLN A 158 -16.45 -3.24 -2.47
CA GLN A 158 -17.54 -2.49 -3.08
C GLN A 158 -18.71 -3.40 -3.49
N ILE A 159 -18.44 -4.63 -3.94
CA ILE A 159 -19.49 -5.62 -4.22
C ILE A 159 -20.19 -6.04 -2.93
N ILE A 160 -19.42 -6.30 -1.85
CA ILE A 160 -19.96 -6.74 -0.56
C ILE A 160 -20.82 -5.65 0.07
N PHE A 161 -20.29 -4.45 0.20
CA PHE A 161 -20.96 -3.34 0.90
C PHE A 161 -21.90 -2.52 0.01
N LYS A 162 -21.86 -2.72 -1.31
CA LYS A 162 -22.64 -1.95 -2.31
C LYS A 162 -22.45 -0.43 -2.19
N ASN A 163 -21.36 0.00 -1.59
CA ASN A 163 -21.02 1.39 -1.34
C ASN A 163 -19.52 1.64 -1.59
N PRO A 164 -19.15 2.50 -2.56
CA PRO A 164 -17.76 2.77 -2.88
C PRO A 164 -17.01 3.47 -1.74
N HIS A 165 -17.68 4.35 -1.00
CA HIS A 165 -17.03 5.11 0.07
C HIS A 165 -16.68 4.21 1.27
N VAL A 166 -17.53 3.24 1.59
CA VAL A 166 -17.25 2.24 2.62
C VAL A 166 -16.06 1.36 2.22
N SER A 167 -16.01 0.91 0.96
CA SER A 167 -14.88 0.09 0.48
C SER A 167 -13.57 0.88 0.47
N ILE A 168 -13.60 2.13 0.04
CA ILE A 168 -12.44 3.04 0.09
C ILE A 168 -11.97 3.21 1.53
N PHE A 169 -12.87 3.56 2.46
CA PHE A 169 -12.49 3.78 3.86
C PHE A 169 -11.86 2.54 4.49
N ILE A 170 -12.48 1.36 4.32
CA ILE A 170 -11.97 0.11 4.90
C ILE A 170 -10.58 -0.22 4.33
N THR A 171 -10.40 -0.16 3.01
CA THR A 171 -9.09 -0.44 2.39
C THR A 171 -8.01 0.53 2.85
N CYS A 172 -8.34 1.80 3.02
CA CYS A 172 -7.39 2.81 3.48
C CYS A 172 -7.06 2.66 4.96
N ALA A 173 -8.04 2.32 5.80
CA ALA A 173 -7.81 2.04 7.22
C ALA A 173 -6.85 0.86 7.40
N LEU A 174 -7.07 -0.22 6.66
CA LEU A 174 -6.18 -1.38 6.67
C LEU A 174 -4.78 -1.04 6.16
N PHE A 175 -4.69 -0.24 5.09
CA PHE A 175 -3.42 0.22 4.54
C PHE A 175 -2.64 1.06 5.55
N GLY A 176 -3.29 2.00 6.23
CA GLY A 176 -2.67 2.78 7.31
C GLY A 176 -2.24 1.88 8.48
N MET A 177 -3.08 0.93 8.89
CA MET A 177 -2.77 0.00 9.99
C MET A 177 -1.55 -0.89 9.71
N MET A 178 -1.26 -1.24 8.47
CA MET A 178 -0.04 -1.96 8.10
C MET A 178 1.24 -1.23 8.56
N HIS A 179 1.19 0.08 8.65
CA HIS A 179 2.32 0.91 9.04
C HIS A 179 2.43 1.12 10.57
N TYR A 180 1.51 0.53 11.36
CA TYR A 180 1.49 0.66 12.83
C TYR A 180 2.84 0.32 13.50
N LYS A 181 3.57 -0.67 12.97
CA LYS A 181 4.87 -1.09 13.53
C LYS A 181 6.00 -0.08 13.35
N TYR A 182 5.81 0.98 12.60
CA TYR A 182 6.75 2.10 12.62
C TYR A 182 6.69 2.88 13.95
N GLY A 183 5.68 2.64 14.78
CA GLY A 183 5.65 3.02 16.18
C GLY A 183 5.18 4.45 16.48
N THR A 184 4.68 5.17 15.49
CA THR A 184 4.08 6.50 15.69
C THR A 184 2.74 6.61 14.98
N LEU A 185 1.82 7.42 15.52
CA LEU A 185 0.50 7.59 14.94
C LEU A 185 0.55 8.27 13.56
N ILE A 186 1.49 9.18 13.34
CA ILE A 186 1.69 9.83 12.04
C ILE A 186 2.04 8.81 10.94
N ASN A 187 2.77 7.74 11.30
CA ASN A 187 3.10 6.64 10.38
C ASN A 187 1.90 5.72 10.08
N VAL A 188 0.75 5.94 10.70
CA VAL A 188 -0.53 5.29 10.36
C VAL A 188 -1.41 6.26 9.57
N ILE A 189 -1.54 7.49 10.05
CA ILE A 189 -2.43 8.50 9.46
C ILE A 189 -1.91 9.00 8.11
N GLY A 190 -0.58 9.15 7.95
CA GLY A 190 0.03 9.54 6.68
C GLY A 190 -0.29 8.53 5.56
N PRO A 191 0.07 7.24 5.70
CA PRO A 191 -0.29 6.21 4.74
C PRO A 191 -1.81 6.05 4.55
N PHE A 192 -2.63 6.16 5.61
CA PHE A 192 -4.08 6.18 5.48
C PHE A 192 -4.54 7.28 4.51
N PHE A 193 -4.03 8.51 4.66
CA PHE A 193 -4.38 9.63 3.80
C PHE A 193 -3.91 9.42 2.35
N ILE A 194 -2.65 8.98 2.15
CA ILE A 194 -2.13 8.64 0.81
C ILE A 194 -3.02 7.56 0.19
N GLY A 195 -3.34 6.55 0.99
CA GLY A 195 -4.26 5.50 0.63
C GLY A 195 -5.61 6.00 0.15
N LEU A 196 -6.18 6.98 0.85
CA LEU A 196 -7.47 7.59 0.54
C LEU A 196 -7.43 8.31 -0.82
N VAL A 197 -6.39 9.09 -1.08
CA VAL A 197 -6.20 9.79 -2.35
C VAL A 197 -6.10 8.80 -3.51
N LEU A 198 -5.27 7.75 -3.39
CA LEU A 198 -5.08 6.75 -4.44
C LEU A 198 -6.32 5.87 -4.65
N ALA A 199 -7.01 5.48 -3.56
CA ALA A 199 -8.23 4.68 -3.65
C ALA A 199 -9.37 5.45 -4.33
N TYR A 200 -9.51 6.74 -4.02
CA TYR A 200 -10.49 7.61 -4.68
C TYR A 200 -10.12 7.83 -6.15
N PHE A 201 -8.85 8.10 -6.44
CA PHE A 201 -8.34 8.24 -7.82
C PHE A 201 -8.65 6.98 -8.63
N TYR A 202 -8.28 5.79 -8.13
CA TYR A 202 -8.54 4.54 -8.84
C TYR A 202 -10.05 4.27 -9.01
N TRP A 203 -10.85 4.52 -7.99
CA TRP A 203 -12.30 4.39 -8.11
C TRP A 203 -12.88 5.30 -9.18
N ARG A 204 -12.38 6.53 -9.30
CA ARG A 204 -12.91 7.53 -10.24
C ARG A 204 -12.44 7.31 -11.67
N TYR A 205 -11.17 7.01 -11.85
CA TYR A 205 -10.52 7.00 -13.16
C TYR A 205 -10.26 5.59 -13.69
N LYS A 206 -10.32 4.54 -12.85
CA LYS A 206 -10.09 3.15 -13.27
C LYS A 206 -8.76 2.96 -14.00
N ASN A 207 -7.70 3.57 -13.50
CA ASN A 207 -6.35 3.41 -14.02
C ASN A 207 -5.39 3.15 -12.88
N ILE A 208 -5.09 1.86 -12.66
CA ILE A 208 -4.20 1.45 -11.57
C ILE A 208 -2.74 1.77 -11.88
N LYS A 209 -2.37 1.87 -13.16
CA LYS A 209 -0.98 2.11 -13.58
C LYS A 209 -0.49 3.48 -13.07
N ILE A 210 -1.35 4.51 -13.15
CA ILE A 210 -1.04 5.85 -12.64
C ILE A 210 -0.89 5.81 -11.11
N ALA A 211 -1.77 5.09 -10.39
CA ALA A 211 -1.67 4.95 -8.94
C ALA A 211 -0.38 4.22 -8.53
N MET A 212 -0.04 3.13 -9.23
CA MET A 212 1.20 2.37 -9.02
C MET A 212 2.44 3.23 -9.27
N LEU A 213 2.47 3.97 -10.38
CA LEU A 213 3.59 4.85 -10.73
C LEU A 213 3.73 5.97 -9.71
N PHE A 214 2.62 6.60 -9.31
CA PHE A 214 2.65 7.64 -8.28
C PHE A 214 3.20 7.10 -6.96
N HIS A 215 2.70 5.97 -6.46
CA HIS A 215 3.11 5.38 -5.18
C HIS A 215 4.58 4.99 -5.21
N PHE A 216 5.02 4.33 -6.29
CA PHE A 216 6.44 4.03 -6.50
C PHE A 216 7.33 5.28 -6.43
N LEU A 217 6.97 6.33 -7.19
CA LEU A 217 7.75 7.57 -7.22
C LEU A 217 7.74 8.30 -5.88
N TRP A 218 6.59 8.33 -5.21
CA TRP A 218 6.46 8.93 -3.89
C TRP A 218 7.40 8.27 -2.88
N ASP A 219 7.33 6.96 -2.75
CA ASP A 219 8.19 6.21 -1.84
C ASP A 219 9.67 6.30 -2.22
N PHE A 220 9.98 6.13 -3.49
CA PHE A 220 11.34 6.20 -3.98
C PHE A 220 11.99 7.56 -3.66
N ILE A 221 11.30 8.67 -3.95
CA ILE A 221 11.78 10.03 -3.67
C ILE A 221 11.97 10.23 -2.16
N LEU A 222 10.98 9.84 -1.34
CA LEU A 222 11.08 9.99 0.10
C LEU A 222 12.21 9.14 0.70
N LEU A 223 12.40 7.91 0.24
CA LEU A 223 13.49 7.06 0.71
C LEU A 223 14.86 7.63 0.32
N ILE A 224 15.03 8.14 -0.91
CA ILE A 224 16.27 8.80 -1.34
C ILE A 224 16.55 10.04 -0.47
N ILE A 225 15.56 10.90 -0.25
CA ILE A 225 15.73 12.09 0.60
C ILE A 225 16.11 11.69 2.02
N SER A 226 15.39 10.71 2.59
CA SER A 226 15.62 10.24 3.96
C SER A 226 17.01 9.62 4.14
N THR A 227 17.49 8.84 3.16
CA THR A 227 18.84 8.23 3.22
C THR A 227 19.95 9.28 3.08
N ASN A 228 19.74 10.37 2.37
CA ASN A 228 20.71 11.45 2.25
C ASN A 228 20.73 12.39 3.46
N SER A 229 19.58 12.57 4.13
CA SER A 229 19.46 13.46 5.32
C SER A 229 20.07 12.89 6.61
N THR A 230 20.43 11.60 6.64
CA THR A 230 21.07 10.95 7.80
C THR A 230 22.59 11.22 7.91
N HIS A 231 23.06 12.38 7.43
CA HIS A 231 24.47 12.81 7.54
C HIS A 231 24.75 13.72 8.74
N GLN A 232 23.76 13.95 9.64
CA GLN A 232 23.94 14.75 10.86
C GLN A 232 23.82 13.90 12.10
#